data_9c3a113858a669a3408e565536f7e20e
#
_entry.id   9c3a113858a669a3408e565536f7e20e
#
_cell.length_a   1.000
_cell.length_b   1.000
_cell.length_c   1.000
_cell.angle_alpha   90.00
_cell.angle_beta   90.00
_cell.angle_gamma   90.00
#
_symmetry.space_group_name_H-M   'P 1'
#
loop_
_entity.id
_entity.type
_entity.pdbx_description
1 polymer ?
#
loop_
_entity_poly.entity_id
_entity_poly.type
_entity_poly.pdbx_seq_one_letter_code
_entity_poly.pdbx_strand_id
1 'polypeptide(L)'
;MVYCQHVIFLIMKVGTMNTKEFNTYEDKEQFVQGVFSNIAKHYDLMNTLLSFGQDYFWRKFAVKEMNIGPYQHVLDVACGTCVFTKEALRQEPTLTVEALDFNAEMLEQGRERLDQADLLDQVNLVQGDAMALPYADNTFDAAMSGFAMRNVPDIKQVLSEMQRVVKPGGKVVVLELAKPSAFGFKQLYNFYFSYILPIIGKLSKDNSSYAWLPESLRRYPHQSEILEIWKTLGYENATYTELTGGIVAVHEGVVPESTTK
;
A
#
# COMPACT_ATOMS: atom_id res chain seq x y z
N MET A 1 -45.64 6.24 -5.66
CA MET A 1 -45.02 5.26 -6.57
C MET A 1 -44.06 5.88 -7.58
N VAL A 2 -44.18 7.14 -7.94
CA VAL A 2 -43.31 7.84 -8.92
C VAL A 2 -41.94 8.27 -8.32
N TYR A 3 -41.88 8.54 -7.03
CA TYR A 3 -40.61 8.94 -6.36
C TYR A 3 -39.60 7.81 -6.25
N CYS A 4 -40.03 6.56 -6.19
CA CYS A 4 -39.13 5.40 -6.06
C CYS A 4 -38.39 5.08 -7.38
N GLN A 5 -39.05 5.32 -8.53
CA GLN A 5 -38.43 5.09 -9.84
C GLN A 5 -37.39 6.15 -10.20
N HIS A 6 -37.53 7.40 -9.75
CA HIS A 6 -36.54 8.44 -9.99
C HIS A 6 -35.27 8.23 -9.15
N VAL A 7 -35.40 7.71 -7.93
CA VAL A 7 -34.25 7.36 -7.07
C VAL A 7 -33.50 6.17 -7.64
N ILE A 8 -34.18 5.14 -8.14
CA ILE A 8 -33.59 3.98 -8.81
C ILE A 8 -32.87 4.39 -10.11
N PHE A 9 -33.45 5.31 -10.88
CA PHE A 9 -32.86 5.82 -12.13
C PHE A 9 -31.63 6.71 -11.88
N LEU A 10 -31.60 7.46 -10.76
CA LEU A 10 -30.45 8.23 -10.32
C LEU A 10 -29.33 7.30 -9.81
N ILE A 11 -29.68 6.19 -9.14
CA ILE A 11 -28.76 5.15 -8.67
C ILE A 11 -28.12 4.42 -9.87
N MET A 12 -28.86 4.15 -10.94
CA MET A 12 -28.33 3.54 -12.15
C MET A 12 -27.43 4.46 -12.99
N LYS A 13 -27.57 5.79 -12.89
CA LYS A 13 -26.70 6.75 -13.59
C LYS A 13 -25.37 7.04 -12.89
N VAL A 14 -25.20 6.67 -11.62
CA VAL A 14 -23.92 6.73 -10.90
C VAL A 14 -23.03 5.52 -11.23
N GLY A 15 -23.56 4.50 -11.90
CA GLY A 15 -22.93 3.20 -12.13
C GLY A 15 -22.10 3.02 -13.40
N THR A 16 -21.89 4.05 -14.23
CA THR A 16 -20.91 3.97 -15.33
C THR A 16 -19.75 4.91 -15.08
N MET A 17 -18.97 4.65 -14.05
CA MET A 17 -17.58 5.09 -14.04
C MET A 17 -16.91 4.38 -15.22
N ASN A 18 -16.44 5.17 -16.17
CA ASN A 18 -15.64 4.70 -17.30
C ASN A 18 -14.45 3.94 -16.72
N THR A 19 -14.47 2.61 -16.78
CA THR A 19 -13.37 1.78 -16.31
C THR A 19 -12.17 2.11 -17.18
N LYS A 20 -11.15 2.77 -16.60
CA LYS A 20 -9.94 3.10 -17.36
C LYS A 20 -9.21 1.78 -17.62
N GLU A 21 -9.26 1.29 -18.84
CA GLU A 21 -8.46 0.16 -19.28
C GLU A 21 -7.05 0.67 -19.60
N PHE A 22 -6.03 -0.04 -19.14
CA PHE A 22 -4.64 0.19 -19.47
C PHE A 22 -4.22 -0.85 -20.50
N ASN A 23 -3.61 -0.39 -21.59
CA ASN A 23 -3.15 -1.27 -22.66
C ASN A 23 -1.78 -1.88 -22.33
N THR A 24 -0.97 -1.15 -21.56
CA THR A 24 0.38 -1.55 -21.16
C THR A 24 0.62 -1.31 -19.67
N TYR A 25 1.72 -1.83 -19.15
CA TYR A 25 2.18 -1.55 -17.79
C TYR A 25 2.58 -0.07 -17.66
N GLU A 26 3.24 0.48 -18.68
CA GLU A 26 3.65 1.88 -18.75
C GLU A 26 2.46 2.84 -18.68
N ASP A 27 1.34 2.51 -19.34
CA ASP A 27 0.11 3.33 -19.28
C ASP A 27 -0.43 3.40 -17.84
N LYS A 28 -0.43 2.26 -17.12
CA LYS A 28 -0.86 2.21 -15.72
C LYS A 28 0.08 3.02 -14.83
N GLU A 29 1.37 2.83 -15.00
CA GLU A 29 2.42 3.47 -14.23
C GLU A 29 2.37 5.00 -14.37
N GLN A 30 2.36 5.53 -15.59
CA GLN A 30 2.24 6.97 -15.86
C GLN A 30 0.97 7.58 -15.27
N PHE A 31 -0.14 6.86 -15.37
CA PHE A 31 -1.39 7.32 -14.78
C PHE A 31 -1.31 7.38 -13.25
N VAL A 32 -0.80 6.33 -12.61
CA VAL A 32 -0.64 6.24 -11.16
C VAL A 32 0.32 7.32 -10.67
N GLN A 33 1.45 7.53 -11.37
CA GLN A 33 2.40 8.59 -11.07
C GLN A 33 1.70 9.96 -11.07
N GLY A 34 0.94 10.28 -12.11
CA GLY A 34 0.21 11.55 -12.19
C GLY A 34 -0.81 11.73 -11.05
N VAL A 35 -1.50 10.65 -10.65
CA VAL A 35 -2.43 10.67 -9.51
C VAL A 35 -1.68 11.04 -8.22
N PHE A 36 -0.57 10.37 -7.92
CA PHE A 36 0.18 10.58 -6.68
C PHE A 36 0.93 11.92 -6.65
N SER A 37 1.50 12.39 -7.76
CA SER A 37 2.10 13.73 -7.84
C SER A 37 1.09 14.83 -7.51
N ASN A 38 -0.14 14.71 -8.01
CA ASN A 38 -1.18 15.72 -7.77
C ASN A 38 -1.63 15.80 -6.31
N ILE A 39 -1.61 14.67 -5.57
CA ILE A 39 -2.12 14.62 -4.20
C ILE A 39 -1.03 14.61 -3.13
N ALA A 40 0.26 14.54 -3.49
CA ALA A 40 1.37 14.33 -2.56
C ALA A 40 1.28 15.21 -1.31
N LYS A 41 1.03 16.51 -1.45
CA LYS A 41 0.93 17.48 -0.34
C LYS A 41 -0.21 17.21 0.65
N HIS A 42 -1.27 16.54 0.22
CA HIS A 42 -2.47 16.30 1.03
C HIS A 42 -2.73 14.81 1.28
N TYR A 43 -1.87 13.96 0.72
CA TYR A 43 -2.04 12.51 0.71
C TYR A 43 -2.28 11.94 2.11
N ASP A 44 -1.40 12.28 3.06
CA ASP A 44 -1.48 11.72 4.41
C ASP A 44 -2.68 12.23 5.20
N LEU A 45 -2.96 13.54 5.11
CA LEU A 45 -4.13 14.12 5.74
C LEU A 45 -5.40 13.42 5.26
N MET A 46 -5.48 13.17 3.95
CA MET A 46 -6.64 12.51 3.35
C MET A 46 -6.73 11.04 3.76
N ASN A 47 -5.62 10.32 3.79
CA ASN A 47 -5.62 8.94 4.27
C ASN A 47 -6.08 8.85 5.73
N THR A 48 -5.59 9.72 6.59
CA THR A 48 -5.99 9.78 8.00
C THR A 48 -7.47 10.14 8.16
N LEU A 49 -7.98 11.10 7.40
CA LEU A 49 -9.41 11.46 7.42
C LEU A 49 -10.29 10.32 6.90
N LEU A 50 -9.91 9.71 5.76
CA LEU A 50 -10.67 8.62 5.13
C LEU A 50 -10.66 7.34 5.96
N SER A 51 -9.60 7.11 6.74
CA SER A 51 -9.48 5.97 7.65
C SER A 51 -10.00 6.24 9.07
N PHE A 52 -10.47 7.46 9.36
CA PHE A 52 -10.78 7.92 10.72
C PHE A 52 -9.60 7.72 11.69
N GLY A 53 -8.37 7.94 11.21
CA GLY A 53 -7.12 7.76 11.96
C GLY A 53 -6.70 6.31 12.21
N GLN A 54 -7.42 5.32 11.64
CA GLN A 54 -7.07 3.90 11.79
C GLN A 54 -5.78 3.54 11.04
N ASP A 55 -5.38 4.31 10.05
CA ASP A 55 -4.17 4.11 9.26
C ASP A 55 -2.90 4.09 10.13
N TYR A 56 -2.88 4.86 11.22
CA TYR A 56 -1.80 4.80 12.22
C TYR A 56 -1.75 3.45 12.94
N PHE A 57 -2.91 2.94 13.39
CA PHE A 57 -3.00 1.65 14.07
C PHE A 57 -2.59 0.50 13.14
N TRP A 58 -3.01 0.53 11.86
CA TRP A 58 -2.66 -0.50 10.89
C TRP A 58 -1.16 -0.55 10.61
N ARG A 59 -0.50 0.61 10.43
CA ARG A 59 0.96 0.67 10.24
C ARG A 59 1.70 0.19 11.48
N LYS A 60 1.26 0.62 12.67
CA LYS A 60 1.83 0.16 13.93
C LYS A 60 1.77 -1.36 14.08
N PHE A 61 0.64 -1.96 13.73
CA PHE A 61 0.46 -3.41 13.73
C PHE A 61 1.40 -4.08 12.72
N ALA A 62 1.43 -3.60 11.47
CA ALA A 62 2.25 -4.19 10.43
C ALA A 62 3.77 -4.13 10.74
N VAL A 63 4.26 -3.02 11.31
CA VAL A 63 5.66 -2.95 11.79
C VAL A 63 5.93 -3.97 12.89
N LYS A 64 5.00 -4.15 13.83
CA LYS A 64 5.15 -5.16 14.89
C LYS A 64 5.26 -6.57 14.32
N GLU A 65 4.47 -6.89 13.29
CA GLU A 65 4.53 -8.20 12.62
C GLU A 65 5.84 -8.43 11.87
N MET A 66 6.58 -7.38 11.51
CA MET A 66 7.92 -7.53 10.93
C MET A 66 8.90 -8.21 11.92
N ASN A 67 8.67 -8.07 13.22
CA ASN A 67 9.54 -8.61 14.28
C ASN A 67 11.01 -8.21 14.08
N ILE A 68 11.24 -6.94 13.74
CA ILE A 68 12.58 -6.38 13.49
C ILE A 68 13.34 -6.20 14.82
N GLY A 69 14.63 -6.54 14.78
CA GLY A 69 15.56 -6.34 15.90
C GLY A 69 16.38 -5.05 15.75
N PRO A 70 17.20 -4.75 16.76
CA PRO A 70 18.08 -3.59 16.74
C PRO A 70 19.15 -3.70 15.63
N TYR A 71 19.55 -2.53 15.09
CA TYR A 71 20.60 -2.36 14.09
C TYR A 71 20.35 -3.10 12.76
N GLN A 72 19.13 -3.47 12.47
CA GLN A 72 18.77 -4.09 11.19
C GLN A 72 18.67 -3.06 10.06
N HIS A 73 18.96 -3.52 8.85
CA HIS A 73 18.82 -2.77 7.60
C HIS A 73 17.51 -3.17 6.90
N VAL A 74 16.58 -2.25 6.80
CA VAL A 74 15.20 -2.49 6.32
C VAL A 74 14.95 -1.74 5.02
N LEU A 75 14.22 -2.37 4.11
CA LEU A 75 13.73 -1.74 2.87
C LEU A 75 12.24 -1.39 2.99
N ASP A 76 11.89 -0.12 2.75
CA ASP A 76 10.51 0.33 2.55
C ASP A 76 10.24 0.53 1.06
N VAL A 77 9.47 -0.39 0.46
CA VAL A 77 9.18 -0.43 -0.98
C VAL A 77 7.92 0.36 -1.28
N ALA A 78 8.01 1.31 -2.20
CA ALA A 78 6.98 2.30 -2.49
C ALA A 78 6.58 3.07 -1.22
N CYS A 79 7.61 3.67 -0.59
CA CYS A 79 7.53 4.32 0.71
C CYS A 79 6.64 5.56 0.73
N GLY A 80 6.36 6.14 -0.43
CA GLY A 80 5.57 7.35 -0.59
C GLY A 80 6.16 8.50 0.24
N THR A 81 5.37 9.00 1.17
CA THR A 81 5.75 10.09 2.08
C THR A 81 6.43 9.61 3.36
N CYS A 82 6.98 8.40 3.40
CA CYS A 82 7.74 7.79 4.51
C CYS A 82 6.98 7.67 5.84
N VAL A 83 5.65 7.59 5.83
CA VAL A 83 4.88 7.41 7.08
C VAL A 83 5.14 6.04 7.69
N PHE A 84 5.31 5.01 6.85
CA PHE A 84 5.58 3.65 7.32
C PHE A 84 7.03 3.53 7.82
N THR A 85 7.99 4.10 7.08
CA THR A 85 9.40 4.26 7.52
C THR A 85 9.48 4.92 8.90
N LYS A 86 8.79 6.06 9.10
CA LYS A 86 8.76 6.76 10.39
C LYS A 86 8.21 5.89 11.52
N GLU A 87 7.17 5.10 11.25
CA GLU A 87 6.61 4.19 12.26
C GLU A 87 7.58 3.05 12.60
N ALA A 88 8.33 2.52 11.62
CA ALA A 88 9.36 1.52 11.86
C ALA A 88 10.47 2.05 12.79
N LEU A 89 11.01 3.24 12.48
CA LEU A 89 12.02 3.92 13.31
C LEU A 89 11.50 4.32 14.69
N ARG A 90 10.21 4.61 14.83
CA ARG A 90 9.59 4.86 16.13
C ARG A 90 9.57 3.61 17.01
N GLN A 91 9.36 2.43 16.43
CA GLN A 91 9.33 1.15 17.17
C GLN A 91 10.74 0.63 17.45
N GLU A 92 11.65 0.79 16.50
CA GLU A 92 13.07 0.41 16.68
C GLU A 92 13.98 1.55 16.17
N PRO A 93 14.43 2.42 17.08
CA PRO A 93 15.18 3.63 16.71
C PRO A 93 16.61 3.37 16.20
N THR A 94 17.09 2.15 16.22
CA THR A 94 18.46 1.80 15.76
C THR A 94 18.51 1.29 14.33
N LEU A 95 17.37 1.25 13.64
CA LEU A 95 17.30 0.82 12.23
C LEU A 95 18.04 1.78 11.31
N THR A 96 18.52 1.22 10.20
CA THR A 96 18.79 1.96 8.97
C THR A 96 17.77 1.56 7.91
N VAL A 97 17.24 2.52 7.18
CA VAL A 97 16.17 2.26 6.21
C VAL A 97 16.53 2.79 4.83
N GLU A 98 16.45 1.91 3.82
CA GLU A 98 16.34 2.33 2.43
C GLU A 98 14.85 2.53 2.14
N ALA A 99 14.47 3.74 1.73
CA ALA A 99 13.09 4.09 1.41
C ALA A 99 12.99 4.42 -0.08
N LEU A 100 12.46 3.48 -0.85
CA LEU A 100 12.37 3.57 -2.30
C LEU A 100 10.94 3.92 -2.72
N ASP A 101 10.82 4.91 -3.60
CA ASP A 101 9.56 5.22 -4.28
C ASP A 101 9.81 5.60 -5.74
N PHE A 102 8.85 5.34 -6.59
CA PHE A 102 8.89 5.72 -8.00
C PHE A 102 8.65 7.22 -8.21
N ASN A 103 7.88 7.86 -7.33
CA ASN A 103 7.42 9.23 -7.45
C ASN A 103 8.30 10.21 -6.67
N ALA A 104 8.95 11.12 -7.40
CA ALA A 104 9.87 12.10 -6.80
C ALA A 104 9.18 13.09 -5.86
N GLU A 105 7.93 13.50 -6.17
CA GLU A 105 7.16 14.43 -5.33
C GLU A 105 6.78 13.79 -3.99
N MET A 106 6.50 12.48 -3.98
CA MET A 106 6.28 11.72 -2.76
C MET A 106 7.55 11.65 -1.90
N LEU A 107 8.70 11.36 -2.51
CA LEU A 107 9.99 11.33 -1.82
C LEU A 107 10.35 12.69 -1.22
N GLU A 108 10.03 13.80 -1.90
CA GLU A 108 10.27 15.14 -1.35
C GLU A 108 9.41 15.38 -0.10
N GLN A 109 8.12 15.01 -0.12
CA GLN A 109 7.27 15.07 1.07
C GLN A 109 7.77 14.11 2.18
N GLY A 110 8.32 12.97 1.80
CA GLY A 110 8.98 12.04 2.72
C GLY A 110 10.21 12.67 3.37
N ARG A 111 11.06 13.33 2.59
CA ARG A 111 12.24 14.07 3.06
C ARG A 111 11.87 15.13 4.09
N GLU A 112 10.90 15.99 3.76
CA GLU A 112 10.41 17.04 4.67
C GLU A 112 9.90 16.45 6.00
N ARG A 113 9.19 15.32 5.94
CA ARG A 113 8.70 14.62 7.13
C ARG A 113 9.79 14.05 8.00
N LEU A 114 10.79 13.42 7.39
CA LEU A 114 11.92 12.81 8.10
C LEU A 114 12.79 13.89 8.72
N ASP A 115 13.02 15.01 8.03
CA ASP A 115 13.74 16.17 8.53
C ASP A 115 13.05 16.76 9.78
N GLN A 116 11.75 16.99 9.72
CA GLN A 116 10.95 17.48 10.86
C GLN A 116 10.96 16.53 12.08
N ALA A 117 11.35 15.28 11.87
CA ALA A 117 11.41 14.26 12.90
C ALA A 117 12.84 13.91 13.34
N ASP A 118 13.87 14.59 12.81
CA ASP A 118 15.30 14.29 13.02
C ASP A 118 15.68 12.85 12.68
N LEU A 119 15.14 12.31 11.56
CA LEU A 119 15.33 10.92 11.13
C LEU A 119 16.09 10.78 9.80
N LEU A 120 16.52 11.87 9.16
CA LEU A 120 17.19 11.83 7.85
C LEU A 120 18.51 11.05 7.87
N ASP A 121 19.24 11.08 8.96
CA ASP A 121 20.53 10.37 9.09
C ASP A 121 20.36 8.83 9.09
N GLN A 122 19.15 8.34 9.33
CA GLN A 122 18.84 6.90 9.39
C GLN A 122 18.17 6.39 8.13
N VAL A 123 17.78 7.29 7.19
CA VAL A 123 16.99 6.94 6.01
C VAL A 123 17.66 7.43 4.73
N ASN A 124 17.93 6.49 3.82
CA ASN A 124 18.34 6.82 2.46
C ASN A 124 17.11 6.81 1.54
N LEU A 125 16.79 7.95 0.93
CA LEU A 125 15.67 8.09 0.00
C LEU A 125 16.15 7.81 -1.43
N VAL A 126 15.54 6.84 -2.09
CA VAL A 126 15.93 6.36 -3.42
C VAL A 126 14.73 6.45 -4.37
N GLN A 127 14.91 7.11 -5.51
CA GLN A 127 13.94 7.02 -6.59
C GLN A 127 14.19 5.76 -7.42
N GLY A 128 13.19 4.88 -7.53
CA GLY A 128 13.34 3.61 -8.25
C GLY A 128 12.02 2.86 -8.44
N ASP A 129 12.10 1.84 -9.29
CA ASP A 129 10.98 0.98 -9.62
C ASP A 129 10.94 -0.24 -8.67
N ALA A 130 9.79 -0.46 -8.02
CA ALA A 130 9.56 -1.62 -7.17
C ALA A 130 9.58 -2.96 -7.94
N MET A 131 9.36 -2.93 -9.25
CA MET A 131 9.41 -4.13 -10.12
C MET A 131 10.83 -4.51 -10.54
N ALA A 132 11.84 -3.65 -10.27
CA ALA A 132 13.25 -3.86 -10.58
C ALA A 132 14.11 -3.14 -9.52
N LEU A 133 14.15 -3.67 -8.30
CA LEU A 133 14.83 -3.05 -7.16
C LEU A 133 16.34 -2.93 -7.42
N PRO A 134 16.95 -1.73 -7.29
CA PRO A 134 18.35 -1.48 -7.62
C PRO A 134 19.32 -1.97 -6.53
N TYR A 135 19.04 -3.11 -5.94
CA TYR A 135 19.82 -3.68 -4.85
C TYR A 135 20.26 -5.10 -5.18
N ALA A 136 21.39 -5.51 -4.62
CA ALA A 136 21.88 -6.88 -4.72
C ALA A 136 20.97 -7.86 -3.93
N ASP A 137 21.08 -9.13 -4.27
CA ASP A 137 20.40 -10.19 -3.53
C ASP A 137 20.84 -10.20 -2.06
N ASN A 138 19.94 -10.54 -1.16
CA ASN A 138 20.23 -10.72 0.28
C ASN A 138 20.85 -9.50 0.95
N THR A 139 20.43 -8.29 0.58
CA THR A 139 20.93 -7.03 1.12
C THR A 139 20.28 -6.67 2.45
N PHE A 140 18.97 -6.85 2.58
CA PHE A 140 18.19 -6.36 3.70
C PHE A 140 17.82 -7.45 4.70
N ASP A 141 17.69 -7.08 5.97
CA ASP A 141 17.22 -7.98 7.01
C ASP A 141 15.71 -8.18 6.97
N ALA A 142 14.97 -7.17 6.50
CA ALA A 142 13.53 -7.23 6.28
C ALA A 142 13.09 -6.23 5.20
N ALA A 143 11.90 -6.44 4.62
CA ALA A 143 11.28 -5.46 3.73
C ALA A 143 9.81 -5.25 4.08
N MET A 144 9.33 -4.03 3.83
CA MET A 144 7.93 -3.66 4.02
C MET A 144 7.40 -2.86 2.83
N SER A 145 6.07 -2.87 2.69
CA SER A 145 5.36 -2.00 1.75
C SER A 145 3.97 -1.67 2.29
N GLY A 146 3.53 -0.43 2.16
CA GLY A 146 2.25 0.02 2.69
C GLY A 146 1.37 0.74 1.67
N PHE A 147 0.18 0.21 1.38
CA PHE A 147 -0.82 0.79 0.49
C PHE A 147 -0.37 1.03 -0.96
N ALA A 148 0.58 0.21 -1.44
CA ALA A 148 1.18 0.33 -2.76
C ALA A 148 0.75 -0.79 -3.73
N MET A 149 0.54 -2.01 -3.25
CA MET A 149 0.39 -3.20 -4.11
C MET A 149 -0.78 -3.13 -5.09
N ARG A 150 -1.87 -2.42 -4.76
CA ARG A 150 -2.99 -2.23 -5.69
C ARG A 150 -2.64 -1.32 -6.89
N ASN A 151 -1.56 -0.56 -6.77
CA ASN A 151 -1.12 0.44 -7.74
C ASN A 151 -0.03 -0.08 -8.69
N VAL A 152 0.76 -1.08 -8.26
CA VAL A 152 1.83 -1.64 -9.09
C VAL A 152 1.27 -2.39 -10.30
N PRO A 153 2.00 -2.45 -11.41
CA PRO A 153 1.60 -3.22 -12.60
C PRO A 153 1.50 -4.72 -12.33
N ASP A 154 2.50 -5.31 -11.67
CA ASP A 154 2.60 -6.73 -11.37
C ASP A 154 2.99 -6.97 -9.90
N ILE A 155 2.03 -7.44 -9.11
CA ILE A 155 2.21 -7.74 -7.67
C ILE A 155 3.21 -8.89 -7.48
N LYS A 156 3.15 -9.92 -8.33
CA LYS A 156 4.04 -11.07 -8.23
C LYS A 156 5.49 -10.67 -8.45
N GLN A 157 5.74 -9.80 -9.43
CA GLN A 157 7.08 -9.29 -9.71
C GLN A 157 7.63 -8.49 -8.53
N VAL A 158 6.84 -7.57 -7.94
CA VAL A 158 7.27 -6.79 -6.77
C VAL A 158 7.59 -7.70 -5.59
N LEU A 159 6.72 -8.66 -5.29
CA LEU A 159 6.97 -9.62 -4.21
C LEU A 159 8.20 -10.51 -4.48
N SER A 160 8.46 -10.87 -5.74
CA SER A 160 9.67 -11.61 -6.13
C SER A 160 10.94 -10.77 -5.92
N GLU A 161 10.91 -9.48 -6.25
CA GLU A 161 12.02 -8.57 -6.00
C GLU A 161 12.26 -8.34 -4.50
N MET A 162 11.18 -8.15 -3.72
CA MET A 162 11.30 -8.06 -2.25
C MET A 162 11.92 -9.33 -1.66
N GLN A 163 11.53 -10.52 -2.16
CA GLN A 163 12.12 -11.78 -1.75
C GLN A 163 13.61 -11.87 -2.11
N ARG A 164 13.98 -11.45 -3.31
CA ARG A 164 15.36 -11.50 -3.81
C ARG A 164 16.31 -10.65 -2.97
N VAL A 165 15.89 -9.45 -2.61
CA VAL A 165 16.75 -8.48 -1.91
C VAL A 165 16.80 -8.69 -0.40
N VAL A 166 15.86 -9.43 0.17
CA VAL A 166 15.85 -9.76 1.60
C VAL A 166 16.66 -11.04 1.85
N LYS A 167 17.43 -11.04 2.92
CA LYS A 167 18.26 -12.18 3.35
C LYS A 167 17.37 -13.41 3.65
N PRO A 168 17.87 -14.64 3.44
CA PRO A 168 17.23 -15.85 3.94
C PRO A 168 16.89 -15.75 5.43
N GLY A 169 15.69 -16.18 5.81
CA GLY A 169 15.17 -16.03 7.16
C GLY A 169 14.60 -14.63 7.47
N GLY A 170 14.86 -13.65 6.62
CA GLY A 170 14.32 -12.28 6.75
C GLY A 170 12.82 -12.23 6.45
N LYS A 171 12.14 -11.25 7.01
CA LYS A 171 10.68 -11.11 6.93
C LYS A 171 10.28 -10.04 5.91
N VAL A 172 9.25 -10.34 5.16
CA VAL A 172 8.57 -9.37 4.27
C VAL A 172 7.16 -9.14 4.78
N VAL A 173 6.74 -7.88 4.86
CA VAL A 173 5.40 -7.48 5.32
C VAL A 173 4.78 -6.49 4.35
N VAL A 174 3.53 -6.75 3.97
CA VAL A 174 2.73 -5.89 3.09
C VAL A 174 1.43 -5.52 3.78
N LEU A 175 1.21 -4.23 3.98
CA LEU A 175 -0.04 -3.64 4.47
C LEU A 175 -0.83 -3.07 3.29
N GLU A 176 -2.05 -3.55 3.05
CA GLU A 176 -2.87 -3.06 1.94
C GLU A 176 -4.36 -3.02 2.29
N LEU A 177 -5.11 -2.16 1.59
CA LEU A 177 -6.57 -2.20 1.62
C LEU A 177 -7.06 -3.55 1.09
N ALA A 178 -8.08 -4.07 1.74
CA ALA A 178 -8.62 -5.39 1.48
C ALA A 178 -10.14 -5.35 1.22
N LYS A 179 -10.71 -6.49 0.90
CA LYS A 179 -12.14 -6.64 0.68
C LYS A 179 -12.78 -7.25 1.93
N PRO A 180 -13.62 -6.49 2.70
CA PRO A 180 -14.18 -6.99 3.94
C PRO A 180 -14.88 -8.33 3.78
N SER A 181 -14.51 -9.29 4.62
CA SER A 181 -15.10 -10.62 4.70
C SER A 181 -16.20 -10.68 5.78
N ALA A 182 -16.09 -9.86 6.83
CA ALA A 182 -17.03 -9.88 7.95
C ALA A 182 -18.41 -9.34 7.57
N PHE A 183 -19.44 -10.06 8.01
CA PHE A 183 -20.85 -9.65 7.84
C PHE A 183 -21.08 -8.29 8.52
N GLY A 184 -21.80 -7.39 7.87
CA GLY A 184 -22.02 -6.01 8.33
C GLY A 184 -20.95 -5.02 7.88
N PHE A 185 -19.68 -5.36 7.97
CA PHE A 185 -18.59 -4.52 7.45
C PHE A 185 -18.63 -4.39 5.93
N LYS A 186 -18.97 -5.44 5.21
CA LYS A 186 -19.14 -5.40 3.75
C LYS A 186 -20.21 -4.39 3.32
N GLN A 187 -21.35 -4.34 4.03
CA GLN A 187 -22.42 -3.39 3.73
C GLN A 187 -21.99 -1.96 4.06
N LEU A 188 -21.36 -1.74 5.23
CA LEU A 188 -20.84 -0.43 5.63
C LEU A 188 -19.76 0.06 4.68
N TYR A 189 -18.86 -0.81 4.28
CA TYR A 189 -17.82 -0.55 3.30
C TYR A 189 -18.41 -0.13 1.94
N ASN A 190 -19.35 -0.91 1.41
CA ASN A 190 -20.02 -0.58 0.14
C ASN A 190 -20.77 0.76 0.23
N PHE A 191 -21.43 1.03 1.34
CA PHE A 191 -22.09 2.31 1.60
C PHE A 191 -21.08 3.47 1.60
N TYR A 192 -19.96 3.32 2.33
CA TYR A 192 -18.90 4.32 2.39
C TYR A 192 -18.33 4.63 0.99
N PHE A 193 -17.94 3.60 0.23
CA PHE A 193 -17.34 3.76 -1.09
C PHE A 193 -18.34 4.26 -2.14
N SER A 194 -19.64 3.90 -2.03
CA SER A 194 -20.65 4.30 -2.99
C SER A 194 -21.23 5.69 -2.75
N TYR A 195 -21.26 6.15 -1.51
CA TYR A 195 -21.97 7.40 -1.15
C TYR A 195 -21.07 8.44 -0.49
N ILE A 196 -20.20 8.05 0.46
CA ILE A 196 -19.39 9.01 1.24
C ILE A 196 -18.18 9.46 0.44
N LEU A 197 -17.40 8.54 -0.08
CA LEU A 197 -16.18 8.83 -0.82
C LEU A 197 -16.41 9.74 -2.05
N PRO A 198 -17.45 9.54 -2.89
CA PRO A 198 -17.74 10.45 -3.99
C PRO A 198 -18.12 11.87 -3.55
N ILE A 199 -18.74 12.04 -2.38
CA ILE A 199 -19.05 13.37 -1.83
C ILE A 199 -17.75 14.07 -1.44
N ILE A 200 -16.85 13.38 -0.74
CA ILE A 200 -15.54 13.90 -0.36
C ILE A 200 -14.74 14.25 -1.62
N GLY A 201 -14.73 13.39 -2.64
CA GLY A 201 -14.09 13.64 -3.92
C GLY A 201 -14.60 14.90 -4.63
N LYS A 202 -15.88 15.20 -4.58
CA LYS A 202 -16.48 16.42 -5.17
C LYS A 202 -16.10 17.69 -4.41
N LEU A 203 -15.78 17.60 -3.13
CA LEU A 203 -15.30 18.72 -2.32
C LEU A 203 -13.80 19.00 -2.54
N SER A 204 -13.07 18.04 -3.07
CA SER A 204 -11.67 18.19 -3.47
C SER A 204 -11.56 18.88 -4.83
N LYS A 205 -10.53 19.71 -5.00
CA LYS A 205 -10.21 20.33 -6.29
C LYS A 205 -9.73 19.33 -7.35
N ASP A 206 -9.34 18.12 -6.92
CA ASP A 206 -8.87 17.05 -7.80
C ASP A 206 -9.78 15.82 -7.71
N ASN A 207 -10.76 15.76 -8.62
CA ASN A 207 -11.71 14.66 -8.71
C ASN A 207 -11.10 13.34 -9.22
N SER A 208 -9.96 13.36 -9.92
CA SER A 208 -9.41 12.18 -10.60
C SER A 208 -8.77 11.20 -9.62
N SER A 209 -8.05 11.71 -8.64
CA SER A 209 -7.32 10.91 -7.65
C SER A 209 -8.28 10.16 -6.69
N TYR A 210 -9.41 10.78 -6.35
CA TYR A 210 -10.43 10.11 -5.50
C TYR A 210 -11.25 9.06 -6.25
N ALA A 211 -11.37 9.19 -7.57
CA ALA A 211 -12.00 8.17 -8.41
C ALA A 211 -11.10 6.91 -8.54
N TRP A 212 -9.79 7.07 -8.41
CA TRP A 212 -8.85 5.96 -8.52
C TRP A 212 -8.90 4.99 -7.33
N LEU A 213 -9.12 5.48 -6.12
CA LEU A 213 -9.15 4.65 -4.92
C LEU A 213 -10.16 3.48 -5.01
N PRO A 214 -11.46 3.70 -5.27
CA PRO A 214 -12.41 2.60 -5.43
C PRO A 214 -12.11 1.72 -6.65
N GLU A 215 -11.59 2.30 -7.74
CA GLU A 215 -11.28 1.55 -8.95
C GLU A 215 -10.07 0.64 -8.75
N SER A 216 -8.98 1.13 -8.14
CA SER A 216 -7.79 0.31 -7.83
C SER A 216 -8.15 -0.85 -6.90
N LEU A 217 -9.00 -0.60 -5.89
CA LEU A 217 -9.44 -1.62 -4.95
C LEU A 217 -10.37 -2.66 -5.58
N ARG A 218 -11.23 -2.24 -6.51
CA ARG A 218 -12.09 -3.18 -7.25
C ARG A 218 -11.27 -4.19 -8.06
N ARG A 219 -10.16 -3.74 -8.66
CA ARG A 219 -9.24 -4.56 -9.46
C ARG A 219 -8.29 -5.39 -8.61
N TYR A 220 -7.98 -4.93 -7.40
CA TYR A 220 -7.07 -5.63 -6.51
C TYR A 220 -7.63 -7.01 -6.14
N PRO A 221 -6.83 -8.08 -6.15
CA PRO A 221 -7.28 -9.40 -5.78
C PRO A 221 -7.79 -9.47 -4.34
N HIS A 222 -8.54 -10.50 -4.01
CA HIS A 222 -8.91 -10.77 -2.62
C HIS A 222 -7.67 -11.15 -1.81
N GLN A 223 -7.64 -10.84 -0.51
CA GLN A 223 -6.47 -11.10 0.35
C GLN A 223 -6.04 -12.58 0.34
N SER A 224 -6.97 -13.51 0.20
CA SER A 224 -6.63 -14.94 0.06
C SER A 224 -5.94 -15.26 -1.29
N GLU A 225 -6.28 -14.56 -2.36
CA GLU A 225 -5.62 -14.72 -3.67
C GLU A 225 -4.21 -14.14 -3.63
N ILE A 226 -4.00 -13.03 -2.91
CA ILE A 226 -2.66 -12.49 -2.65
C ILE A 226 -1.82 -13.50 -1.86
N LEU A 227 -2.37 -14.14 -0.84
CA LEU A 227 -1.66 -15.18 -0.09
C LEU A 227 -1.20 -16.34 -0.99
N GLU A 228 -2.00 -16.74 -1.98
CA GLU A 228 -1.58 -17.78 -2.93
C GLU A 228 -0.40 -17.33 -3.82
N ILE A 229 -0.29 -16.05 -4.14
CA ILE A 229 0.91 -15.50 -4.81
C ILE A 229 2.15 -15.70 -3.93
N TRP A 230 2.08 -15.33 -2.63
CA TRP A 230 3.17 -15.52 -1.67
C TRP A 230 3.62 -16.97 -1.59
N LYS A 231 2.68 -17.91 -1.46
CA LYS A 231 2.97 -19.35 -1.44
C LYS A 231 3.60 -19.85 -2.74
N THR A 232 3.12 -19.35 -3.89
CA THR A 232 3.67 -19.70 -5.21
C THR A 232 5.11 -19.21 -5.38
N LEU A 233 5.46 -18.07 -4.76
CA LEU A 233 6.83 -17.57 -4.72
C LEU A 233 7.72 -18.32 -3.72
N GLY A 234 7.16 -19.19 -2.89
CA GLY A 234 7.90 -20.00 -1.93
C GLY A 234 8.19 -19.31 -0.59
N TYR A 235 7.51 -18.22 -0.27
CA TYR A 235 7.61 -17.63 1.08
C TYR A 235 7.18 -18.65 2.14
N GLU A 236 8.01 -18.83 3.15
CA GLU A 236 7.71 -19.70 4.29
C GLU A 236 6.79 -18.99 5.28
N ASN A 237 5.93 -19.76 5.96
CA ASN A 237 4.97 -19.26 6.95
C ASN A 237 4.09 -18.11 6.44
N ALA A 238 3.86 -18.06 5.12
CA ALA A 238 3.05 -17.01 4.51
C ALA A 238 1.62 -17.02 5.09
N THR A 239 1.19 -15.88 5.58
CA THR A 239 -0.15 -15.68 6.17
C THR A 239 -0.64 -14.27 5.95
N TYR A 240 -1.90 -14.00 6.34
CA TYR A 240 -2.40 -12.63 6.45
C TYR A 240 -3.32 -12.47 7.66
N THR A 241 -3.32 -11.26 8.20
CA THR A 241 -4.21 -10.84 9.28
C THR A 241 -5.13 -9.73 8.79
N GLU A 242 -6.44 -9.93 8.92
CA GLU A 242 -7.44 -8.90 8.63
C GLU A 242 -7.59 -7.93 9.80
N LEU A 243 -7.56 -6.64 9.51
CA LEU A 243 -7.78 -5.57 10.49
C LEU A 243 -9.08 -4.83 10.16
N THR A 244 -9.69 -4.26 11.18
CA THR A 244 -10.92 -3.44 11.07
C THR A 244 -11.98 -4.13 10.21
N GLY A 245 -12.30 -5.39 10.56
CA GLY A 245 -13.34 -6.17 9.87
C GLY A 245 -13.01 -6.56 8.42
N GLY A 246 -11.73 -6.58 8.04
CA GLY A 246 -11.25 -6.94 6.71
C GLY A 246 -11.16 -5.77 5.73
N ILE A 247 -11.24 -4.52 6.21
CA ILE A 247 -10.99 -3.32 5.39
C ILE A 247 -9.52 -3.25 4.96
N VAL A 248 -8.64 -3.77 5.80
CA VAL A 248 -7.19 -3.84 5.59
C VAL A 248 -6.71 -5.26 5.88
N ALA A 249 -5.72 -5.72 5.15
CA ALA A 249 -4.98 -6.95 5.41
C ALA A 249 -3.48 -6.67 5.51
N VAL A 250 -2.84 -7.32 6.47
CA VAL A 250 -1.39 -7.39 6.60
C VAL A 250 -0.97 -8.77 6.17
N HIS A 251 -0.29 -8.87 5.03
CA HIS A 251 0.35 -10.12 4.58
C HIS A 251 1.79 -10.15 5.07
N GLU A 252 2.24 -11.31 5.49
CA GLU A 252 3.61 -11.53 5.93
C GLU A 252 4.11 -12.90 5.49
N GLY A 253 5.43 -13.01 5.36
CA GLY A 253 6.09 -14.26 5.05
C GLY A 253 7.59 -14.14 5.28
N VAL A 254 8.24 -15.28 5.43
CA VAL A 254 9.68 -15.40 5.63
C VAL A 254 10.33 -15.81 4.32
N VAL A 255 11.44 -15.14 3.96
CA VAL A 255 12.24 -15.54 2.81
C VAL A 255 12.88 -16.91 3.11
N PRO A 256 12.68 -17.91 2.24
CA PRO A 256 13.18 -19.26 2.49
C PRO A 256 14.71 -19.26 2.64
N GLU A 257 15.21 -20.08 3.53
CA GLU A 257 16.65 -20.39 3.52
C GLU A 257 16.96 -21.07 2.18
N SER A 258 17.95 -20.55 1.45
CA SER A 258 18.34 -21.13 0.17
C SER A 258 18.69 -22.59 0.42
N THR A 259 17.82 -23.49 -0.03
CA THR A 259 18.20 -24.87 -0.22
C THR A 259 19.29 -24.87 -1.29
N THR A 260 20.54 -24.93 -0.85
CA THR A 260 21.68 -25.22 -1.73
C THR A 260 21.33 -26.50 -2.47
N LYS A 261 20.94 -26.34 -3.76
CA LYS A 261 20.81 -27.48 -4.67
C LYS A 261 22.17 -27.92 -5.15
#